data_9a6ecb430fdf98832c72e92aa10d5a46
#
_entry.id   9a6ecb430fdf98832c72e92aa10d5a46
#
_cell.length_a   1.000
_cell.length_b   1.000
_cell.length_c   1.000
_cell.angle_alpha   90.00
_cell.angle_beta   90.00
_cell.angle_gamma   90.00
#
_symmetry.space_group_name_H-M   'P 1'
#
loop_
_entity.id
_entity.type
_entity.pdbx_description
1 polymer ?
#
loop_
_entity_poly.entity_id
_entity_poly.type
_entity_poly.pdbx_seq_one_letter_code
_entity_poly.pdbx_strand_id
1 'polypeptide(L)'
;MKAARPLLAALVSCATAAAGTAETRDRVTRAVPFEPGVPIRLEASIADVTITGSNRPDILVDIVRHAPSAADLAKYPVEIEQRPDLIHISARQLDDGRDASLRSEIAITAPPAANFQAIRVFEGRIRVVNLRNACDVDLRRGPVEASALAGRIRLESGIGSIDVKDSELTPGGIMRLRVFNGPLRVRFPRMPANARVLAVTLRGTITSDIPLTRKEQFGPRFGETTIGSGDPVMSMDVVYGDIAIRVGS
;
A
#
# COMPACT_ATOMS: atom_id res chain seq x y z
N MET A 1 -14.95 82.24 -22.48
CA MET A 1 -15.40 81.05 -21.80
C MET A 1 -14.87 79.82 -22.54
N LYS A 2 -13.81 79.19 -22.04
CA LYS A 2 -13.19 77.99 -22.65
C LYS A 2 -13.66 76.77 -21.91
N ALA A 3 -14.33 75.87 -22.60
CA ALA A 3 -14.81 74.57 -22.06
C ALA A 3 -13.66 73.55 -22.01
N ALA A 4 -13.40 73.01 -20.85
CA ALA A 4 -12.42 71.92 -20.67
C ALA A 4 -13.08 70.58 -20.96
N ARG A 5 -12.44 69.75 -21.82
CA ARG A 5 -12.79 68.36 -22.09
C ARG A 5 -12.10 67.45 -21.06
N PRO A 6 -12.78 66.47 -20.44
CA PRO A 6 -12.11 65.48 -19.63
C PRO A 6 -11.49 64.39 -20.50
N LEU A 7 -10.22 64.07 -20.27
CA LEU A 7 -9.52 62.89 -20.79
C LEU A 7 -10.04 61.65 -20.04
N LEU A 8 -10.62 60.73 -20.77
CA LEU A 8 -10.96 59.37 -20.28
C LEU A 8 -9.69 58.51 -20.39
N ALA A 9 -9.08 58.18 -19.25
CA ALA A 9 -7.99 57.21 -19.19
C ALA A 9 -8.59 55.80 -19.16
N ALA A 10 -8.36 55.05 -20.26
CA ALA A 10 -8.69 53.63 -20.31
C ALA A 10 -7.65 52.79 -19.54
N LEU A 11 -8.02 52.23 -18.41
CA LEU A 11 -7.24 51.23 -17.69
C LEU A 11 -7.32 49.91 -18.46
N VAL A 12 -6.25 49.54 -19.16
CA VAL A 12 -6.07 48.20 -19.72
C VAL A 12 -5.60 47.28 -18.57
N SER A 13 -6.52 46.47 -18.05
CA SER A 13 -6.22 45.43 -17.04
C SER A 13 -5.67 44.22 -17.80
N CYS A 14 -4.32 44.06 -17.81
CA CYS A 14 -3.69 42.83 -18.28
C CYS A 14 -3.95 41.73 -17.24
N ALA A 15 -4.95 40.88 -17.49
CA ALA A 15 -5.10 39.64 -16.79
C ALA A 15 -4.05 38.66 -17.32
N THR A 16 -2.97 38.47 -16.56
CA THR A 16 -2.03 37.37 -16.78
C THR A 16 -2.74 36.06 -16.40
N ALA A 17 -3.28 35.36 -17.38
CA ALA A 17 -3.71 33.99 -17.23
C ALA A 17 -2.45 33.16 -16.96
N ALA A 18 -2.27 32.70 -15.71
CA ALA A 18 -1.32 31.65 -15.39
C ALA A 18 -1.78 30.39 -16.14
N ALA A 19 -1.07 30.04 -17.22
CA ALA A 19 -1.23 28.77 -17.90
C ALA A 19 -0.70 27.67 -16.95
N GLY A 20 -1.57 27.18 -16.09
CA GLY A 20 -1.34 25.90 -15.39
C GLY A 20 -1.26 24.84 -16.48
N THR A 21 -0.14 24.16 -16.60
CA THR A 21 -0.02 22.98 -17.46
C THR A 21 -1.06 21.96 -16.99
N ALA A 22 -2.11 21.78 -17.78
CA ALA A 22 -3.16 20.82 -17.46
C ALA A 22 -2.53 19.42 -17.47
N GLU A 23 -2.53 18.75 -16.31
CA GLU A 23 -2.08 17.38 -16.17
C GLU A 23 -2.91 16.48 -17.10
N THR A 24 -2.22 15.68 -17.92
CA THR A 24 -2.87 14.70 -18.79
C THR A 24 -3.19 13.44 -18.01
N ARG A 25 -4.42 12.95 -18.16
CA ARG A 25 -4.89 11.72 -17.52
C ARG A 25 -5.30 10.70 -18.58
N ASP A 26 -4.99 9.45 -18.31
CA ASP A 26 -5.42 8.31 -19.08
C ASP A 26 -5.93 7.20 -18.15
N ARG A 27 -6.95 6.46 -18.59
CA ARG A 27 -7.57 5.42 -17.79
C ARG A 27 -7.64 4.10 -18.54
N VAL A 28 -7.16 3.05 -17.91
CA VAL A 28 -7.22 1.68 -18.38
C VAL A 28 -8.07 0.87 -17.41
N THR A 29 -9.18 0.31 -17.87
CA THR A 29 -10.05 -0.55 -17.06
C THR A 29 -10.14 -1.92 -17.73
N ARG A 30 -9.89 -3.00 -16.98
CA ARG A 30 -9.97 -4.36 -17.48
C ARG A 30 -10.54 -5.32 -16.44
N ALA A 31 -11.50 -6.13 -16.85
CA ALA A 31 -11.95 -7.30 -16.10
C ALA A 31 -11.14 -8.52 -16.54
N VAL A 32 -10.62 -9.28 -15.59
CA VAL A 32 -9.85 -10.50 -15.79
C VAL A 32 -10.60 -11.64 -15.09
N PRO A 33 -10.86 -12.78 -15.76
CA PRO A 33 -11.44 -13.94 -15.12
C PRO A 33 -10.66 -14.36 -13.87
N PHE A 34 -11.37 -14.65 -12.80
CA PHE A 34 -10.76 -15.16 -11.57
C PHE A 34 -10.70 -16.69 -11.61
N GLU A 35 -9.50 -17.23 -11.44
CA GLU A 35 -9.26 -18.65 -11.26
C GLU A 35 -8.64 -18.89 -9.88
N PRO A 36 -9.26 -19.71 -9.01
CA PRO A 36 -8.72 -20.01 -7.68
C PRO A 36 -7.31 -20.58 -7.75
N GLY A 37 -6.40 -20.03 -6.93
CA GLY A 37 -5.01 -20.50 -6.87
C GLY A 37 -4.06 -19.81 -7.84
N VAL A 38 -4.54 -19.22 -8.94
CA VAL A 38 -3.68 -18.48 -9.87
C VAL A 38 -3.10 -17.25 -9.16
N PRO A 39 -1.78 -17.09 -9.14
CA PRO A 39 -1.12 -15.96 -8.50
C PRO A 39 -1.36 -14.67 -9.27
N ILE A 40 -1.47 -13.57 -8.51
CA ILE A 40 -1.55 -12.21 -9.04
C ILE A 40 -0.27 -11.48 -8.64
N ARG A 41 0.37 -10.84 -9.61
CA ARG A 41 1.53 -9.96 -9.41
C ARG A 41 1.20 -8.58 -9.90
N LEU A 42 1.49 -7.58 -9.06
CA LEU A 42 1.39 -6.17 -9.37
C LEU A 42 2.77 -5.54 -9.22
N GLU A 43 3.22 -4.84 -10.24
CA GLU A 43 4.45 -4.04 -10.22
C GLU A 43 4.15 -2.61 -10.67
N ALA A 44 4.55 -1.64 -9.87
CA ALA A 44 4.38 -0.23 -10.21
C ALA A 44 5.57 0.61 -9.73
N SER A 45 5.86 1.70 -10.45
CA SER A 45 6.90 2.65 -10.05
C SER A 45 6.38 3.60 -8.97
N ILE A 46 5.61 4.60 -9.32
CA ILE A 46 5.01 5.56 -8.40
C ILE A 46 3.49 5.39 -8.49
N ALA A 47 2.88 4.84 -7.44
CA ALA A 47 1.47 4.49 -7.49
C ALA A 47 0.80 4.48 -6.12
N ASP A 48 -0.42 5.00 -6.07
CA ASP A 48 -1.35 4.74 -4.98
C ASP A 48 -2.20 3.52 -5.33
N VAL A 49 -2.04 2.43 -4.58
CA VAL A 49 -2.67 1.14 -4.85
C VAL A 49 -3.74 0.85 -3.81
N THR A 50 -4.93 0.54 -4.26
CA THR A 50 -6.03 0.03 -3.41
C THR A 50 -6.49 -1.33 -3.91
N ILE A 51 -6.42 -2.34 -3.04
CA ILE A 51 -6.90 -3.69 -3.33
C ILE A 51 -8.03 -4.02 -2.38
N THR A 52 -9.19 -4.38 -2.92
CA THR A 52 -10.39 -4.68 -2.13
C THR A 52 -10.95 -6.04 -2.49
N GLY A 53 -11.04 -6.90 -1.49
CA GLY A 53 -11.79 -8.16 -1.59
C GLY A 53 -13.29 -7.91 -1.58
N SER A 54 -14.00 -8.43 -2.58
CA SER A 54 -15.45 -8.29 -2.74
C SER A 54 -16.08 -9.55 -3.31
N ASN A 55 -17.41 -9.61 -3.33
CA ASN A 55 -18.15 -10.76 -3.88
C ASN A 55 -18.21 -10.80 -5.42
N ARG A 56 -17.28 -10.15 -6.11
CA ARG A 56 -17.18 -10.23 -7.57
C ARG A 56 -16.72 -11.62 -8.01
N PRO A 57 -17.18 -12.12 -9.16
CA PRO A 57 -16.70 -13.38 -9.72
C PRO A 57 -15.39 -13.23 -10.52
N ASP A 58 -14.94 -11.99 -10.76
CA ASP A 58 -13.80 -11.62 -11.60
C ASP A 58 -12.86 -10.65 -10.83
N ILE A 59 -11.74 -10.34 -11.44
CA ILE A 59 -10.78 -9.33 -10.97
C ILE A 59 -10.94 -8.10 -11.85
N LEU A 60 -11.43 -7.02 -11.27
CA LEU A 60 -11.51 -5.73 -11.94
C LEU A 60 -10.25 -4.92 -11.62
N VAL A 61 -9.51 -4.55 -12.65
CA VAL A 61 -8.34 -3.68 -12.56
C VAL A 61 -8.69 -2.35 -13.20
N ASP A 62 -8.51 -1.27 -12.47
CA ASP A 62 -8.74 0.09 -12.90
C ASP A 62 -7.51 0.93 -12.60
N ILE A 63 -6.87 1.46 -13.63
CA ILE A 63 -5.63 2.22 -13.53
C ILE A 63 -5.81 3.58 -14.16
N VAL A 64 -5.60 4.63 -13.37
CA VAL A 64 -5.54 6.00 -13.86
C VAL A 64 -4.09 6.45 -13.84
N ARG A 65 -3.57 6.87 -15.00
CA ARG A 65 -2.22 7.43 -15.12
C ARG A 65 -2.28 8.94 -15.20
N HIS A 66 -1.29 9.58 -14.63
CA HIS A 66 -1.12 11.02 -14.62
C HIS A 66 0.26 11.37 -15.16
N ALA A 67 0.33 12.32 -16.09
CA ALA A 67 1.55 12.79 -16.71
C ALA A 67 1.45 14.26 -17.09
N PRO A 68 2.59 14.97 -17.22
CA PRO A 68 2.60 16.36 -17.69
C PRO A 68 2.07 16.52 -19.13
N SER A 69 2.25 15.51 -19.98
CA SER A 69 1.80 15.51 -21.37
C SER A 69 1.38 14.11 -21.86
N ALA A 70 0.66 14.05 -22.97
CA ALA A 70 0.33 12.80 -23.63
C ALA A 70 1.57 12.01 -24.11
N ALA A 71 2.65 12.71 -24.49
CA ALA A 71 3.90 12.08 -24.88
C ALA A 71 4.59 11.40 -23.68
N ASP A 72 4.44 11.96 -22.48
CA ASP A 72 5.00 11.37 -21.28
C ASP A 72 4.24 10.10 -20.82
N LEU A 73 2.95 9.96 -21.16
CA LEU A 73 2.21 8.72 -20.93
C LEU A 73 2.83 7.51 -21.65
N ALA A 74 3.50 7.72 -22.78
CA ALA A 74 4.21 6.65 -23.50
C ALA A 74 5.40 6.09 -22.71
N LYS A 75 5.97 6.86 -21.79
CA LYS A 75 7.06 6.43 -20.87
C LYS A 75 6.54 5.60 -19.70
N TYR A 76 5.22 5.49 -19.57
CA TYR A 76 4.56 4.81 -18.47
C TYR A 76 3.51 3.81 -18.99
N PRO A 77 3.93 2.72 -19.63
CA PRO A 77 3.02 1.72 -20.16
C PRO A 77 2.24 1.02 -19.03
N VAL A 78 1.03 0.59 -19.36
CA VAL A 78 0.23 -0.31 -18.51
C VAL A 78 0.07 -1.61 -19.26
N GLU A 79 0.44 -2.70 -18.60
CA GLU A 79 0.29 -4.05 -19.10
C GLU A 79 -0.57 -4.87 -18.12
N ILE A 80 -1.58 -5.54 -18.63
CA ILE A 80 -2.38 -6.49 -17.86
C ILE A 80 -2.42 -7.78 -18.67
N GLU A 81 -1.63 -8.74 -18.24
CA GLU A 81 -1.49 -10.05 -18.90
C GLU A 81 -2.16 -11.14 -18.06
N GLN A 82 -2.96 -11.96 -18.69
CA GLN A 82 -3.47 -13.18 -18.10
C GLN A 82 -2.83 -14.38 -18.80
N ARG A 83 -2.16 -15.20 -18.01
CA ARG A 83 -1.60 -16.49 -18.42
C ARG A 83 -2.25 -17.60 -17.60
N PRO A 84 -2.17 -18.86 -18.01
CA PRO A 84 -2.77 -19.95 -17.24
C PRO A 84 -2.24 -20.07 -15.81
N ASP A 85 -1.01 -19.62 -15.57
CA ASP A 85 -0.28 -19.75 -14.31
C ASP A 85 -0.04 -18.42 -13.58
N LEU A 86 -0.44 -17.27 -14.16
CA LEU A 86 -0.12 -15.95 -13.63
C LEU A 86 -1.03 -14.87 -14.21
N ILE A 87 -1.53 -13.99 -13.34
CA ILE A 87 -2.06 -12.68 -13.73
C ILE A 87 -1.00 -11.64 -13.38
N HIS A 88 -0.48 -10.95 -14.41
CA HIS A 88 0.55 -9.92 -14.25
C HIS A 88 -0.02 -8.55 -14.60
N ILE A 89 0.11 -7.61 -13.67
CA ILE A 89 -0.31 -6.22 -13.80
C ILE A 89 0.94 -5.36 -13.64
N SER A 90 1.28 -4.58 -14.66
CA SER A 90 2.44 -3.70 -14.65
C SER A 90 2.04 -2.27 -14.97
N ALA A 91 2.47 -1.35 -14.13
CA ALA A 91 2.41 0.09 -14.33
C ALA A 91 3.78 0.67 -13.93
N ARG A 92 4.80 0.36 -14.74
CA ARG A 92 6.19 0.76 -14.51
C ARG A 92 6.62 1.81 -15.52
N GLN A 93 7.36 2.82 -15.04
CA GLN A 93 8.05 3.76 -15.92
C GLN A 93 9.18 3.03 -16.67
N LEU A 94 9.40 3.39 -17.92
CA LEU A 94 10.42 2.75 -18.78
C LEU A 94 11.85 3.07 -18.34
N ASP A 95 12.09 4.33 -17.97
CA ASP A 95 13.37 4.75 -17.41
C ASP A 95 13.43 4.40 -15.93
N ASP A 96 14.50 4.62 -15.22
CA ASP A 96 14.76 4.24 -13.82
C ASP A 96 13.60 4.37 -12.80
N GLY A 97 12.39 4.63 -13.28
CA GLY A 97 11.14 4.56 -12.57
C GLY A 97 10.93 5.62 -11.48
N ARG A 98 11.63 6.77 -11.58
CA ARG A 98 11.70 7.76 -10.49
C ARG A 98 11.20 9.15 -10.86
N ASP A 99 10.60 9.31 -12.02
CA ASP A 99 9.99 10.59 -12.39
C ASP A 99 8.68 10.78 -11.62
N ALA A 100 8.71 11.65 -10.62
CA ALA A 100 7.56 11.93 -9.75
C ALA A 100 6.40 12.63 -10.48
N SER A 101 6.62 13.14 -11.68
CA SER A 101 5.56 13.69 -12.52
C SER A 101 4.71 12.61 -13.19
N LEU A 102 5.22 11.36 -13.23
CA LEU A 102 4.56 10.18 -13.78
C LEU A 102 4.06 9.29 -12.63
N ARG A 103 2.78 9.33 -12.34
CA ARG A 103 2.17 8.57 -11.24
C ARG A 103 0.91 7.85 -11.69
N SER A 104 0.50 6.84 -10.94
CA SER A 104 -0.76 6.14 -11.19
C SER A 104 -1.58 5.94 -9.92
N GLU A 105 -2.89 5.83 -10.11
CA GLU A 105 -3.84 5.34 -9.13
C GLU A 105 -4.32 3.96 -9.61
N ILE A 106 -4.11 2.93 -8.82
CA ILE A 106 -4.44 1.55 -9.18
C ILE A 106 -5.48 1.03 -8.21
N ALA A 107 -6.67 0.75 -8.71
CA ALA A 107 -7.74 0.11 -7.93
C ALA A 107 -7.98 -1.30 -8.46
N ILE A 108 -7.85 -2.30 -7.57
CA ILE A 108 -8.12 -3.70 -7.88
C ILE A 108 -9.22 -4.19 -6.98
N THR A 109 -10.30 -4.68 -7.58
CA THR A 109 -11.38 -5.35 -6.86
C THR A 109 -11.40 -6.82 -7.27
N ALA A 110 -11.26 -7.73 -6.31
CA ALA A 110 -11.13 -9.16 -6.57
C ALA A 110 -11.91 -9.98 -5.54
N PRO A 111 -12.18 -11.27 -5.79
CA PRO A 111 -12.68 -12.16 -4.74
C PRO A 111 -11.74 -12.18 -3.52
N PRO A 112 -12.24 -12.31 -2.27
CA PRO A 112 -11.38 -12.36 -1.09
C PRO A 112 -10.37 -13.50 -1.11
N ALA A 113 -10.64 -14.59 -1.85
CA ALA A 113 -9.76 -15.73 -2.05
C ALA A 113 -8.64 -15.49 -3.07
N ALA A 114 -8.55 -14.30 -3.66
CA ALA A 114 -7.50 -13.96 -4.63
C ALA A 114 -6.11 -14.05 -4.00
N ASN A 115 -5.14 -14.55 -4.79
CA ASN A 115 -3.79 -14.87 -4.35
C ASN A 115 -2.81 -13.80 -4.81
N PHE A 116 -2.65 -12.73 -4.04
CA PHE A 116 -1.69 -11.66 -4.32
C PHE A 116 -0.29 -12.05 -3.83
N GLN A 117 0.45 -12.77 -4.66
CA GLN A 117 1.79 -13.26 -4.32
C GLN A 117 2.89 -12.20 -4.34
N ALA A 118 2.68 -11.11 -5.08
CA ALA A 118 3.64 -10.01 -5.11
C ALA A 118 2.94 -8.70 -5.50
N ILE A 119 2.95 -7.74 -4.60
CA ILE A 119 2.56 -6.36 -4.82
C ILE A 119 3.81 -5.52 -4.58
N ARG A 120 4.47 -5.06 -5.63
CA ARG A 120 5.72 -4.33 -5.56
C ARG A 120 5.55 -2.92 -6.08
N VAL A 121 5.76 -1.95 -5.21
CA VAL A 121 5.65 -0.52 -5.53
C VAL A 121 6.89 0.20 -5.03
N PHE A 122 7.47 1.05 -5.87
CA PHE A 122 8.63 1.81 -5.46
C PHE A 122 8.25 2.95 -4.51
N GLU A 123 7.22 3.75 -4.85
CA GLU A 123 6.78 4.88 -4.03
C GLU A 123 5.26 5.09 -4.15
N GLY A 124 4.61 5.46 -3.05
CA GLY A 124 3.18 5.74 -3.00
C GLY A 124 2.53 5.18 -1.74
N ARG A 125 1.25 4.88 -1.81
CA ARG A 125 0.48 4.27 -0.71
C ARG A 125 -0.09 2.94 -1.17
N ILE A 126 -0.07 1.95 -0.30
CA ILE A 126 -0.76 0.68 -0.55
C ILE A 126 -1.83 0.48 0.53
N ARG A 127 -3.06 0.27 0.08
CA ARG A 127 -4.19 -0.09 0.93
C ARG A 127 -4.76 -1.43 0.50
N VAL A 128 -4.83 -2.38 1.43
CA VAL A 128 -5.37 -3.73 1.17
C VAL A 128 -6.49 -4.02 2.17
N VAL A 129 -7.64 -4.42 1.65
CA VAL A 129 -8.84 -4.65 2.47
C VAL A 129 -9.50 -5.97 2.09
N ASN A 130 -9.87 -6.78 3.11
CA ASN A 130 -10.70 -7.97 2.98
C ASN A 130 -10.14 -9.04 2.02
N LEU A 131 -8.87 -9.43 2.19
CA LEU A 131 -8.30 -10.59 1.51
C LEU A 131 -8.16 -11.77 2.49
N ARG A 132 -8.45 -12.99 2.02
CA ARG A 132 -8.45 -14.20 2.84
C ARG A 132 -7.49 -15.29 2.32
N ASN A 133 -6.51 -14.91 1.52
CA ASN A 133 -5.47 -15.80 0.98
C ASN A 133 -4.08 -15.14 1.15
N ALA A 134 -3.14 -15.42 0.25
CA ALA A 134 -1.85 -14.78 0.31
C ALA A 134 -1.93 -13.30 -0.07
N CYS A 135 -1.25 -12.47 0.73
CA CYS A 135 -1.03 -11.06 0.48
C CYS A 135 0.43 -10.74 0.80
N ASP A 136 1.25 -10.53 -0.23
CA ASP A 136 2.67 -10.21 -0.12
C ASP A 136 2.91 -8.82 -0.72
N VAL A 137 3.26 -7.85 0.12
CA VAL A 137 3.48 -6.44 -0.22
C VAL A 137 4.92 -6.05 0.06
N ASP A 138 5.56 -5.42 -0.91
CA ASP A 138 6.87 -4.75 -0.78
C ASP A 138 6.75 -3.32 -1.32
N LEU A 139 6.72 -2.35 -0.40
CA LEU A 139 6.68 -0.92 -0.70
C LEU A 139 8.01 -0.28 -0.28
N ARG A 140 8.74 0.31 -1.25
CA ARG A 140 10.01 0.96 -0.92
C ARG A 140 9.84 2.24 -0.12
N ARG A 141 8.87 3.08 -0.49
CA ARG A 141 8.59 4.37 0.17
C ARG A 141 7.11 4.62 0.27
N GLY A 142 6.62 4.80 1.47
CA GLY A 142 5.25 5.16 1.76
C GLY A 142 4.56 4.24 2.79
N PRO A 143 3.32 4.54 3.13
CA PRO A 143 2.55 3.77 4.08
C PRO A 143 1.86 2.56 3.44
N VAL A 144 1.82 1.46 4.21
CA VAL A 144 0.99 0.28 3.94
C VAL A 144 -0.12 0.22 4.97
N GLU A 145 -1.36 0.27 4.51
CA GLU A 145 -2.57 0.13 5.32
C GLU A 145 -3.25 -1.20 4.98
N ALA A 146 -3.47 -2.05 5.96
CA ALA A 146 -4.10 -3.34 5.78
C ALA A 146 -5.24 -3.55 6.77
N SER A 147 -6.37 -4.05 6.31
CA SER A 147 -7.50 -4.35 7.19
C SER A 147 -8.29 -5.57 6.76
N ALA A 148 -8.83 -6.29 7.75
CA ALA A 148 -9.65 -7.48 7.54
C ALA A 148 -8.94 -8.55 6.67
N LEU A 149 -7.64 -8.74 6.89
CA LEU A 149 -6.86 -9.77 6.19
C LEU A 149 -6.87 -11.08 6.96
N ALA A 150 -6.81 -12.19 6.23
CA ALA A 150 -6.61 -13.53 6.76
C ALA A 150 -5.70 -14.35 5.81
N GLY A 151 -5.12 -15.44 6.30
CA GLY A 151 -4.25 -16.31 5.51
C GLY A 151 -2.76 -15.99 5.67
N ARG A 152 -2.01 -16.04 4.59
CA ARG A 152 -0.57 -15.75 4.61
C ARG A 152 -0.32 -14.27 4.29
N ILE A 153 0.06 -13.52 5.29
CA ILE A 153 0.26 -12.07 5.20
C ILE A 153 1.74 -11.76 5.33
N ARG A 154 2.31 -11.07 4.35
CA ARG A 154 3.64 -10.52 4.39
C ARG A 154 3.60 -9.07 3.90
N LEU A 155 3.93 -8.12 4.78
CA LEU A 155 3.95 -6.72 4.46
C LEU A 155 5.33 -6.15 4.79
N GLU A 156 5.96 -5.53 3.81
CA GLU A 156 7.25 -4.86 3.97
C GLU A 156 7.15 -3.40 3.52
N SER A 157 7.70 -2.48 4.32
CA SER A 157 7.87 -1.08 3.97
C SER A 157 9.33 -0.66 4.24
N GLY A 158 9.98 -0.09 3.23
CA GLY A 158 11.34 0.42 3.38
C GLY A 158 11.35 1.69 4.22
N ILE A 159 10.80 2.79 3.72
CA ILE A 159 10.67 4.07 4.43
C ILE A 159 9.19 4.42 4.46
N GLY A 160 8.56 4.32 5.63
CA GLY A 160 7.13 4.57 5.77
C GLY A 160 6.58 3.88 7.01
N SER A 161 5.34 3.45 6.94
CA SER A 161 4.66 2.78 8.06
C SER A 161 3.89 1.56 7.60
N ILE A 162 3.65 0.65 8.54
CA ILE A 162 2.66 -0.43 8.36
C ILE A 162 1.61 -0.27 9.45
N ASP A 163 0.35 -0.22 9.05
CA ASP A 163 -0.81 -0.19 9.94
C ASP A 163 -1.76 -1.35 9.57
N VAL A 164 -1.88 -2.33 10.46
CA VAL A 164 -2.74 -3.51 10.28
C VAL A 164 -3.88 -3.44 11.28
N LYS A 165 -5.12 -3.55 10.78
CA LYS A 165 -6.34 -3.50 11.60
C LYS A 165 -7.25 -4.67 11.32
N ASP A 166 -7.95 -5.12 12.35
CA ASP A 166 -9.07 -6.05 12.25
C ASP A 166 -8.76 -7.32 11.43
N SER A 167 -7.47 -7.72 11.39
CA SER A 167 -7.01 -8.88 10.65
C SER A 167 -7.01 -10.13 11.53
N GLU A 168 -7.21 -11.28 10.90
CA GLU A 168 -7.30 -12.56 11.59
C GLU A 168 -5.98 -13.33 11.49
N LEU A 169 -5.54 -13.88 12.61
CA LEU A 169 -4.48 -14.87 12.65
C LEU A 169 -5.06 -16.24 12.34
N THR A 170 -4.84 -16.73 11.13
CA THR A 170 -5.41 -18.01 10.65
C THR A 170 -4.51 -19.18 11.05
N PRO A 171 -5.03 -20.28 11.63
CA PRO A 171 -4.25 -21.47 11.94
C PRO A 171 -3.44 -21.96 10.72
N GLY A 172 -2.19 -22.33 10.92
CA GLY A 172 -1.25 -22.67 9.85
C GLY A 172 -0.83 -21.50 8.95
N GLY A 173 -1.36 -20.30 9.20
CA GLY A 173 -0.96 -19.07 8.51
C GLY A 173 0.28 -18.41 9.11
N ILE A 174 0.70 -17.35 8.51
CA ILE A 174 1.80 -16.52 9.00
C ILE A 174 1.47 -15.04 8.77
N MET A 175 1.76 -14.21 9.75
CA MET A 175 1.75 -12.75 9.60
C MET A 175 3.16 -12.23 9.82
N ARG A 176 3.83 -11.79 8.74
CA ARG A 176 5.16 -11.20 8.82
C ARG A 176 5.09 -9.74 8.39
N LEU A 177 5.48 -8.85 9.30
CA LEU A 177 5.44 -7.40 9.11
C LEU A 177 6.84 -6.85 9.31
N ARG A 178 7.33 -6.08 8.35
CA ARG A 178 8.69 -5.53 8.40
C ARG A 178 8.72 -4.07 7.99
N VAL A 179 9.34 -3.22 8.79
CA VAL A 179 9.59 -1.81 8.47
C VAL A 179 11.08 -1.51 8.67
N PHE A 180 11.71 -0.94 7.65
CA PHE A 180 13.09 -0.52 7.82
C PHE A 180 13.17 0.81 8.58
N ASN A 181 12.39 1.83 8.18
CA ASN A 181 12.37 3.14 8.85
C ASN A 181 10.94 3.67 8.94
N GLY A 182 10.41 3.66 10.14
CA GLY A 182 9.06 4.13 10.49
C GLY A 182 8.34 3.21 11.48
N PRO A 183 7.13 3.57 11.87
CA PRO A 183 6.36 2.83 12.85
C PRO A 183 5.61 1.63 12.24
N LEU A 184 5.45 0.60 13.08
CA LEU A 184 4.61 -0.56 12.81
C LEU A 184 3.50 -0.62 13.86
N ARG A 185 2.25 -0.66 13.42
CA ARG A 185 1.08 -0.74 14.28
C ARG A 185 0.20 -1.93 13.89
N VAL A 186 -0.22 -2.67 14.89
CA VAL A 186 -1.19 -3.75 14.72
C VAL A 186 -2.29 -3.59 15.74
N ARG A 187 -3.54 -3.66 15.30
CA ARG A 187 -4.70 -3.66 16.16
C ARG A 187 -5.58 -4.88 15.90
N PHE A 188 -5.77 -5.68 16.91
CA PHE A 188 -6.72 -6.78 16.92
C PHE A 188 -8.04 -6.34 17.55
N PRO A 189 -9.20 -6.74 17.01
CA PRO A 189 -10.50 -6.43 17.61
C PRO A 189 -10.67 -7.12 18.99
N ARG A 190 -10.00 -8.24 19.20
CA ARG A 190 -9.97 -9.02 20.45
C ARG A 190 -8.64 -9.74 20.60
N MET A 191 -8.34 -10.17 21.81
CA MET A 191 -7.16 -10.99 22.09
C MET A 191 -7.18 -12.25 21.20
N PRO A 192 -6.11 -12.55 20.46
CA PRO A 192 -6.00 -13.81 19.72
C PRO A 192 -6.11 -15.02 20.67
N ALA A 193 -6.88 -16.03 20.28
CA ALA A 193 -6.99 -17.25 21.07
C ALA A 193 -5.71 -18.11 21.01
N ASN A 194 -5.03 -18.08 19.87
CA ASN A 194 -3.79 -18.79 19.63
C ASN A 194 -2.86 -17.90 18.80
N ALA A 195 -1.61 -17.78 19.19
CA ALA A 195 -0.56 -17.13 18.42
C ALA A 195 0.82 -17.33 19.07
N ARG A 196 1.87 -17.32 18.26
CA ARG A 196 3.22 -16.99 18.71
C ARG A 196 3.57 -15.60 18.19
N VAL A 197 3.74 -14.65 19.10
CA VAL A 197 4.03 -13.25 18.76
C VAL A 197 5.50 -12.97 19.03
N LEU A 198 6.18 -12.45 18.02
CA LEU A 198 7.59 -12.04 18.06
C LEU A 198 7.66 -10.57 17.61
N ALA A 199 8.25 -9.71 18.42
CA ALA A 199 8.43 -8.30 18.11
C ALA A 199 9.88 -7.89 18.35
N VAL A 200 10.51 -7.30 17.34
CA VAL A 200 11.92 -6.86 17.39
C VAL A 200 12.02 -5.45 16.86
N THR A 201 12.68 -4.54 17.60
CA THR A 201 13.13 -3.26 17.08
C THR A 201 14.57 -3.00 17.43
N LEU A 202 15.36 -2.57 16.43
CA LEU A 202 16.76 -2.22 16.67
C LEU A 202 16.87 -0.86 17.37
N ARG A 203 16.11 0.14 16.91
CA ARG A 203 16.05 1.47 17.52
C ARG A 203 14.60 1.95 17.57
N GLY A 204 13.99 1.84 18.75
CA GLY A 204 12.61 2.22 18.99
C GLY A 204 12.08 1.60 20.27
N THR A 205 10.79 1.64 20.44
CA THR A 205 10.07 1.08 21.59
C THR A 205 9.08 0.00 21.15
N ILE A 206 8.81 -0.96 22.05
CA ILE A 206 7.74 -1.94 21.86
C ILE A 206 6.66 -1.66 22.91
N THR A 207 5.47 -1.28 22.47
CA THR A 207 4.29 -1.15 23.33
C THR A 207 3.27 -2.19 22.94
N SER A 208 2.69 -2.91 23.91
CA SER A 208 1.79 -4.01 23.61
C SER A 208 0.76 -4.19 24.71
N ASP A 209 -0.50 -4.36 24.30
CA ASP A 209 -1.59 -4.80 25.19
C ASP A 209 -1.55 -6.32 25.38
N ILE A 210 -0.87 -7.04 24.50
CA ILE A 210 -0.56 -8.46 24.66
C ILE A 210 0.65 -8.58 25.58
N PRO A 211 0.60 -9.38 26.65
CA PRO A 211 1.75 -9.59 27.52
C PRO A 211 2.94 -10.16 26.75
N LEU A 212 4.05 -9.45 26.71
CA LEU A 212 5.29 -9.89 26.09
C LEU A 212 6.38 -10.10 27.15
N THR A 213 7.02 -11.25 27.09
CA THR A 213 8.28 -11.46 27.81
C THR A 213 9.38 -10.68 27.11
N ARG A 214 9.92 -9.68 27.77
CA ARG A 214 11.01 -8.84 27.23
C ARG A 214 12.35 -9.47 27.56
N LYS A 215 13.24 -9.48 26.58
CA LYS A 215 14.66 -9.83 26.81
C LYS A 215 15.44 -8.52 26.68
N GLU A 216 15.88 -8.01 27.82
CA GLU A 216 16.78 -6.85 27.89
C GLU A 216 18.21 -7.36 27.79
N GLN A 217 18.82 -7.19 26.63
CA GLN A 217 20.25 -7.41 26.40
C GLN A 217 20.79 -6.20 25.65
N PHE A 218 22.10 -6.02 25.66
CA PHE A 218 22.78 -5.06 24.79
C PHE A 218 22.42 -5.36 23.34
N GLY A 219 21.67 -4.46 22.67
CA GLY A 219 21.26 -4.63 21.29
C GLY A 219 19.78 -4.34 21.03
N PRO A 220 19.15 -5.04 20.07
CA PRO A 220 17.75 -4.87 19.71
C PRO A 220 16.80 -5.14 20.89
N ARG A 221 15.73 -4.36 21.00
CA ARG A 221 14.65 -4.68 21.92
C ARG A 221 13.84 -5.83 21.35
N PHE A 222 13.63 -6.84 22.17
CA PHE A 222 12.92 -8.05 21.79
C PHE A 222 11.79 -8.35 22.76
N GLY A 223 10.64 -8.72 22.23
CA GLY A 223 9.49 -9.20 22.99
C GLY A 223 8.87 -10.42 22.36
N GLU A 224 8.59 -11.44 23.13
CA GLU A 224 7.91 -12.65 22.65
C GLU A 224 6.81 -13.12 23.60
N THR A 225 5.81 -13.78 23.05
CA THR A 225 4.82 -14.54 23.82
C THR A 225 4.22 -15.66 23.00
N THR A 226 3.74 -16.67 23.71
CA THR A 226 2.94 -17.76 23.14
C THR A 226 1.57 -17.75 23.79
N ILE A 227 0.53 -17.68 22.97
CA ILE A 227 -0.88 -17.70 23.38
C ILE A 227 -1.47 -19.01 22.87
N GLY A 228 -2.09 -19.77 23.75
CA GLY A 228 -2.70 -21.05 23.39
C GLY A 228 -1.70 -22.02 22.76
N SER A 229 -2.01 -22.54 21.56
CA SER A 229 -1.14 -23.48 20.84
C SER A 229 0.14 -22.87 20.27
N GLY A 230 0.23 -21.54 20.18
CA GLY A 230 1.35 -20.86 19.54
C GLY A 230 1.30 -20.84 18.01
N ASP A 231 0.23 -21.32 17.40
CA ASP A 231 -0.03 -21.25 15.96
C ASP A 231 -1.26 -20.37 15.71
N PRO A 232 -1.21 -19.40 14.79
CA PRO A 232 -0.14 -19.05 13.84
C PRO A 232 1.00 -18.19 14.42
N VAL A 233 2.06 -18.02 13.62
CA VAL A 233 3.19 -17.15 13.95
C VAL A 233 2.96 -15.74 13.41
N MET A 234 3.11 -14.76 14.30
CA MET A 234 3.15 -13.33 13.96
C MET A 234 4.53 -12.79 14.28
N SER A 235 5.27 -12.29 13.29
CA SER A 235 6.55 -11.62 13.47
C SER A 235 6.49 -10.17 13.02
N MET A 236 7.08 -9.29 13.83
CA MET A 236 7.17 -7.87 13.61
C MET A 236 8.62 -7.44 13.76
N ASP A 237 9.21 -6.92 12.69
CA ASP A 237 10.60 -6.51 12.62
C ASP A 237 10.68 -5.03 12.22
N VAL A 238 11.27 -4.19 13.06
CA VAL A 238 11.52 -2.77 12.78
C VAL A 238 12.98 -2.45 13.00
N VAL A 239 13.62 -1.79 12.03
CA VAL A 239 15.02 -1.36 12.22
C VAL A 239 15.03 -0.02 12.96
N TYR A 240 14.34 0.99 12.44
CA TYR A 240 14.25 2.32 13.04
C TYR A 240 12.79 2.71 13.22
N GLY A 241 12.25 2.63 14.42
CA GLY A 241 10.87 2.99 14.74
C GLY A 241 10.24 2.13 15.81
N ASP A 242 9.04 2.48 16.15
CA ASP A 242 8.27 1.87 17.24
C ASP A 242 7.36 0.76 16.73
N ILE A 243 7.15 -0.25 17.57
CA ILE A 243 6.12 -1.28 17.39
C ILE A 243 5.02 -1.06 18.41
N ALA A 244 3.77 -0.99 17.93
CA ALA A 244 2.60 -0.91 18.80
C ALA A 244 1.61 -2.05 18.48
N ILE A 245 1.28 -2.83 19.49
CA ILE A 245 0.26 -3.89 19.41
C ILE A 245 -0.89 -3.49 20.31
N ARG A 246 -2.10 -3.38 19.76
CA ARG A 246 -3.30 -2.99 20.48
C ARG A 246 -4.36 -4.07 20.37
N VAL A 247 -5.19 -4.20 21.43
CA VAL A 247 -6.32 -5.11 21.49
C VAL A 247 -7.55 -4.30 21.92
N GLY A 248 -8.63 -4.48 21.17
CA GLY A 248 -9.88 -3.74 21.38
C GLY A 248 -10.03 -2.53 20.44
N SER A 249 -11.17 -1.88 20.54
CA SER A 249 -11.57 -0.69 19.76
C SER A 249 -10.97 0.61 20.32
#